data_5ee0c24a61b15a9c1e9a9a0028c02610
#
_entry.id   5ee0c24a61b15a9c1e9a9a0028c02610
#
_cell.length_a   1.000
_cell.length_b   1.000
_cell.length_c   1.000
_cell.angle_alpha   90.00
_cell.angle_beta   90.00
_cell.angle_gamma   90.00
#
_symmetry.space_group_name_H-M   'P 1'
#
loop_
_entity.id
_entity.type
_entity.pdbx_description
1 polymer ?
#
loop_
_entity_poly.entity_id
_entity_poly.type
_entity_poly.pdbx_seq_one_letter_code
_entity_poly.pdbx_strand_id
1 'polypeptide(L)'
;MAESEEELKSLLMKVKEESKKVGLKLNIHKTKIMASGPITSWQIDGETVETVADFIFLGSKITADGDCSHEIKRCLLLGRNVKTNLDSIFKSRDVTLPTKVRLVKAMVFPVVMYGCESWTVKKDECRRTDAFEQWCWRRLLRVPSTARRSNLSILKEISPGCSFEGLMLKMRDWDWGQEEKGMTEDEMAGWHH
;
A
#
# COMPACT_ATOMS: atom_id res chain seq x y z
N MET A 1 1.52 -16.08 -11.50
CA MET A 1 0.57 -16.89 -10.73
C MET A 1 0.12 -18.03 -11.62
N ALA A 2 -0.29 -19.16 -11.05
CA ALA A 2 -0.74 -20.32 -11.78
C ALA A 2 -2.00 -20.87 -11.10
N GLU A 3 -2.87 -21.49 -11.87
CA GLU A 3 -4.13 -22.07 -11.38
C GLU A 3 -3.97 -23.51 -10.91
N SER A 4 -2.88 -24.18 -11.35
CA SER A 4 -2.57 -25.55 -10.96
C SER A 4 -1.09 -25.73 -10.60
N GLU A 5 -0.79 -26.85 -9.91
CA GLU A 5 0.56 -27.22 -9.53
C GLU A 5 1.43 -27.54 -10.76
N GLU A 6 0.87 -28.19 -11.78
CA GLU A 6 1.53 -28.53 -13.02
C GLU A 6 1.90 -27.28 -13.82
N GLU A 7 0.97 -26.33 -13.90
CA GLU A 7 1.20 -25.04 -14.55
C GLU A 7 2.32 -24.26 -13.85
N LEU A 8 2.31 -24.23 -12.52
CA LEU A 8 3.35 -23.57 -11.73
C LEU A 8 4.72 -24.21 -11.96
N LYS A 9 4.79 -25.54 -12.01
CA LYS A 9 6.03 -26.27 -12.36
C LYS A 9 6.54 -25.89 -13.74
N SER A 10 5.65 -25.87 -14.73
CA SER A 10 6.01 -25.49 -16.10
C SER A 10 6.55 -24.07 -16.19
N LEU A 11 5.88 -23.11 -15.55
CA LEU A 11 6.32 -21.71 -15.49
C LEU A 11 7.68 -21.56 -14.80
N LEU A 12 7.87 -22.26 -13.70
CA LEU A 12 9.13 -22.21 -12.95
C LEU A 12 10.30 -22.79 -13.76
N MET A 13 10.09 -23.90 -14.48
CA MET A 13 11.11 -24.46 -15.35
C MET A 13 11.48 -23.51 -16.48
N LYS A 14 10.51 -22.83 -17.11
CA LYS A 14 10.78 -21.78 -18.11
C LYS A 14 11.59 -20.63 -17.51
N VAL A 15 11.22 -20.12 -16.35
CA VAL A 15 11.97 -19.05 -15.66
C VAL A 15 13.41 -19.50 -15.40
N LYS A 16 13.60 -20.73 -14.95
CA LYS A 16 14.93 -21.30 -14.68
C LYS A 16 15.79 -21.39 -15.95
N GLU A 17 15.20 -21.84 -17.05
CA GLU A 17 15.91 -21.96 -18.36
C GLU A 17 16.29 -20.58 -18.91
N GLU A 18 15.35 -19.63 -18.92
CA GLU A 18 15.60 -18.27 -19.39
C GLU A 18 16.62 -17.54 -18.50
N SER A 19 16.55 -17.72 -17.18
CA SER A 19 17.52 -17.16 -16.24
C SER A 19 18.94 -17.69 -16.51
N LYS A 20 19.08 -18.96 -16.81
CA LYS A 20 20.38 -19.57 -17.18
C LYS A 20 21.02 -18.92 -18.40
N LYS A 21 20.23 -18.55 -19.42
CA LYS A 21 20.74 -17.92 -20.65
C LYS A 21 21.42 -16.58 -20.38
N VAL A 22 20.97 -15.86 -19.33
CA VAL A 22 21.55 -14.57 -18.89
C VAL A 22 22.51 -14.71 -17.70
N GLY A 23 22.92 -15.92 -17.36
CA GLY A 23 23.89 -16.22 -16.30
C GLY A 23 23.34 -16.16 -14.88
N LEU A 24 22.01 -16.07 -14.71
CA LEU A 24 21.36 -16.07 -13.40
C LEU A 24 21.01 -17.52 -12.98
N LYS A 25 21.10 -17.77 -11.67
CA LYS A 25 20.68 -19.05 -11.06
C LYS A 25 19.53 -18.82 -10.08
N LEU A 26 18.52 -19.67 -10.18
CA LEU A 26 17.44 -19.68 -9.21
C LEU A 26 17.98 -20.08 -7.83
N ASN A 27 17.69 -19.28 -6.81
CA ASN A 27 18.06 -19.60 -5.44
C ASN A 27 16.89 -20.31 -4.76
N ILE A 28 16.95 -21.63 -4.64
CA ILE A 28 15.87 -22.48 -4.11
C ILE A 28 15.57 -22.14 -2.66
N HIS A 29 16.60 -21.88 -1.82
CA HIS A 29 16.40 -21.52 -0.42
C HIS A 29 15.66 -20.17 -0.21
N LYS A 30 15.76 -19.27 -1.19
CA LYS A 30 15.02 -17.98 -1.17
C LYS A 30 13.69 -18.05 -1.92
N THR A 31 13.46 -19.13 -2.67
CA THR A 31 12.20 -19.35 -3.37
C THR A 31 11.16 -19.87 -2.38
N LYS A 32 9.99 -19.29 -2.40
CA LYS A 32 8.88 -19.69 -1.54
C LYS A 32 7.63 -19.87 -2.38
N ILE A 33 6.79 -20.80 -1.96
CA ILE A 33 5.52 -21.08 -2.62
C ILE A 33 4.40 -20.71 -1.67
N MET A 34 3.42 -19.99 -2.18
CA MET A 34 2.21 -19.65 -1.49
C MET A 34 1.01 -20.17 -2.29
N ALA A 35 0.11 -20.88 -1.63
CA ALA A 35 -1.09 -21.41 -2.25
C ALA A 35 -2.32 -21.17 -1.39
N SER A 36 -3.47 -21.01 -2.03
CA SER A 36 -4.77 -20.89 -1.38
C SER A 36 -5.34 -22.22 -0.89
N GLY A 37 -4.70 -23.34 -1.23
CA GLY A 37 -5.08 -24.70 -0.84
C GLY A 37 -3.94 -25.47 -0.17
N PRO A 38 -4.22 -26.67 0.37
CA PRO A 38 -3.21 -27.48 1.01
C PRO A 38 -2.21 -28.01 -0.02
N ILE A 39 -0.94 -27.57 0.06
CA ILE A 39 0.19 -28.16 -0.64
C ILE A 39 1.00 -28.97 0.36
N THR A 40 1.20 -30.24 0.08
CA THR A 40 1.88 -31.17 1.01
C THR A 40 3.39 -31.06 0.97
N SER A 41 3.98 -30.93 -0.19
CA SER A 41 5.44 -30.67 -0.37
C SER A 41 5.73 -30.31 -1.80
N TRP A 42 6.68 -29.39 -2.02
CA TRP A 42 7.13 -29.00 -3.32
C TRP A 42 8.65 -29.14 -3.44
N GLN A 43 9.11 -29.73 -4.55
CA GLN A 43 10.52 -29.93 -4.79
C GLN A 43 10.94 -29.34 -6.13
N ILE A 44 12.10 -28.69 -6.13
CA ILE A 44 12.78 -28.18 -7.33
C ILE A 44 14.18 -28.81 -7.32
N ASP A 45 14.54 -29.53 -8.37
CA ASP A 45 15.83 -30.22 -8.49
C ASP A 45 16.16 -31.15 -7.30
N GLY A 46 15.15 -31.75 -6.68
CA GLY A 46 15.33 -32.61 -5.50
C GLY A 46 15.45 -31.87 -4.17
N GLU A 47 15.44 -30.53 -4.17
CA GLU A 47 15.42 -29.72 -2.95
C GLU A 47 13.98 -29.29 -2.61
N THR A 48 13.63 -29.37 -1.34
CA THR A 48 12.31 -28.98 -0.87
C THR A 48 12.18 -27.44 -0.82
N VAL A 49 11.12 -26.91 -1.40
CA VAL A 49 10.77 -25.49 -1.36
C VAL A 49 9.84 -25.24 -0.19
N GLU A 50 10.12 -24.17 0.56
CA GLU A 50 9.31 -23.75 1.69
C GLU A 50 7.93 -23.25 1.23
N THR A 51 6.86 -23.83 1.80
CA THR A 51 5.49 -23.33 1.61
C THR A 51 5.16 -22.35 2.73
N VAL A 52 4.66 -21.17 2.38
CA VAL A 52 4.36 -20.09 3.32
C VAL A 52 2.92 -19.64 3.21
N ALA A 53 2.33 -19.23 4.33
CA ALA A 53 0.98 -18.66 4.38
C ALA A 53 0.98 -17.16 4.06
N ASP A 54 2.10 -16.49 4.27
CA ASP A 54 2.31 -15.09 3.94
C ASP A 54 3.72 -14.83 3.43
N PHE A 55 3.87 -13.77 2.66
CA PHE A 55 5.14 -13.38 2.06
C PHE A 55 5.23 -11.86 1.92
N ILE A 56 6.43 -11.32 2.14
CA ILE A 56 6.70 -9.90 1.87
C ILE A 56 7.26 -9.78 0.46
N PHE A 57 6.46 -9.24 -0.45
CA PHE A 57 6.83 -8.98 -1.83
C PHE A 57 6.94 -7.48 -2.08
N LEU A 58 8.12 -7.02 -2.51
CA LEU A 58 8.41 -5.60 -2.74
C LEU A 58 7.98 -4.68 -1.59
N GLY A 59 8.11 -5.16 -0.35
CA GLY A 59 7.74 -4.38 0.84
C GLY A 59 6.26 -4.43 1.23
N SER A 60 5.40 -5.10 0.47
CA SER A 60 3.99 -5.35 0.79
C SER A 60 3.78 -6.79 1.25
N LYS A 61 2.99 -6.98 2.31
CA LYS A 61 2.67 -8.30 2.84
C LYS A 61 1.48 -8.90 2.08
N ILE A 62 1.73 -10.01 1.40
CA ILE A 62 0.72 -10.79 0.68
C ILE A 62 0.41 -12.04 1.51
N THR A 63 -0.86 -12.42 1.60
CA THR A 63 -1.35 -13.59 2.32
C THR A 63 -2.05 -14.57 1.37
N ALA A 64 -1.98 -15.86 1.66
CA ALA A 64 -2.57 -16.90 0.83
C ALA A 64 -4.10 -16.82 0.75
N ASP A 65 -4.76 -16.30 1.79
CA ASP A 65 -6.20 -16.08 1.85
C ASP A 65 -6.66 -14.75 1.23
N GLY A 66 -5.72 -13.93 0.75
CA GLY A 66 -6.01 -12.61 0.19
C GLY A 66 -6.48 -11.56 1.22
N ASP A 67 -6.36 -11.84 2.54
CA ASP A 67 -6.73 -10.88 3.57
C ASP A 67 -5.66 -9.80 3.77
N CYS A 68 -5.97 -8.58 3.33
CA CYS A 68 -5.07 -7.42 3.44
C CYS A 68 -5.16 -6.69 4.79
N SER A 69 -5.98 -7.14 5.74
CA SER A 69 -6.20 -6.43 7.03
C SER A 69 -4.90 -6.24 7.83
N HIS A 70 -4.00 -7.22 7.79
CA HIS A 70 -2.71 -7.13 8.46
C HIS A 70 -1.78 -6.11 7.79
N GLU A 71 -1.77 -6.08 6.47
CA GLU A 71 -0.98 -5.13 5.69
C GLU A 71 -1.48 -3.71 5.89
N ILE A 72 -2.79 -3.49 5.82
CA ILE A 72 -3.41 -2.18 6.07
C ILE A 72 -3.01 -1.67 7.47
N LYS A 73 -3.13 -2.51 8.51
CA LYS A 73 -2.71 -2.14 9.87
C LYS A 73 -1.23 -1.75 9.93
N ARG A 74 -0.36 -2.51 9.25
CA ARG A 74 1.09 -2.24 9.19
C ARG A 74 1.36 -0.89 8.51
N CYS A 75 0.74 -0.63 7.37
CA CYS A 75 0.89 0.63 6.65
C CYS A 75 0.36 1.84 7.44
N LEU A 76 -0.77 1.69 8.13
CA LEU A 76 -1.28 2.73 9.04
C LEU A 76 -0.31 3.04 10.18
N LEU A 77 0.35 2.02 10.76
CA LEU A 77 1.38 2.22 11.77
C LEU A 77 2.61 2.95 11.22
N LEU A 78 3.07 2.58 10.02
CA LEU A 78 4.17 3.27 9.34
C LEU A 78 3.81 4.74 9.09
N GLY A 79 2.62 5.03 8.58
CA GLY A 79 2.14 6.39 8.39
C GLY A 79 2.09 7.21 9.69
N ARG A 80 1.68 6.58 10.82
CA ARG A 80 1.73 7.22 12.14
C ARG A 80 3.16 7.56 12.56
N ASN A 81 4.11 6.65 12.33
CA ASN A 81 5.51 6.88 12.65
C ASN A 81 6.07 8.05 11.83
N VAL A 82 5.84 8.06 10.50
CA VAL A 82 6.25 9.17 9.63
C VAL A 82 5.65 10.49 10.11
N LYS A 83 4.34 10.51 10.39
CA LYS A 83 3.67 11.70 10.92
C LYS A 83 4.27 12.18 12.23
N THR A 84 4.64 11.26 13.13
CA THR A 84 5.25 11.59 14.42
C THR A 84 6.66 12.12 14.25
N ASN A 85 7.44 11.57 13.35
CA ASN A 85 8.80 12.05 13.03
C ASN A 85 8.78 13.48 12.45
N LEU A 86 7.70 13.86 11.78
CA LEU A 86 7.50 15.20 11.23
C LEU A 86 6.83 16.18 12.22
N ASP A 87 6.58 15.76 13.47
CA ASP A 87 5.85 16.58 14.46
C ASP A 87 6.52 17.94 14.73
N SER A 88 7.85 18.05 14.65
CA SER A 88 8.56 19.32 14.79
C SER A 88 8.12 20.33 13.74
N ILE A 89 8.02 19.91 12.48
CA ILE A 89 7.58 20.72 11.36
C ILE A 89 6.09 21.08 11.52
N PHE A 90 5.26 20.12 11.89
CA PHE A 90 3.81 20.36 12.08
C PHE A 90 3.51 21.25 13.27
N LYS A 91 4.39 21.29 14.28
CA LYS A 91 4.30 22.19 15.44
C LYS A 91 4.88 23.58 15.20
N SER A 92 5.72 23.77 14.15
CA SER A 92 6.24 25.09 13.83
C SER A 92 5.11 26.09 13.53
N ARG A 93 5.31 27.35 14.00
CA ARG A 93 4.40 28.46 13.68
C ARG A 93 4.72 29.10 12.33
N ASP A 94 5.92 28.92 11.84
CA ASP A 94 6.41 29.52 10.60
C ASP A 94 5.85 28.81 9.35
N VAL A 95 5.37 27.58 9.51
CA VAL A 95 4.77 26.80 8.43
C VAL A 95 3.25 26.99 8.44
N THR A 96 2.70 27.45 7.33
CA THR A 96 1.28 27.70 7.17
C THR A 96 0.45 26.41 7.17
N LEU A 97 -0.83 26.51 7.50
CA LEU A 97 -1.73 25.35 7.51
C LEU A 97 -1.84 24.65 6.14
N PRO A 98 -2.02 25.36 5.01
CA PRO A 98 -2.03 24.73 3.69
C PRO A 98 -0.75 23.96 3.39
N THR A 99 0.42 24.50 3.73
CA THR A 99 1.71 23.82 3.55
C THR A 99 1.77 22.53 4.39
N LYS A 100 1.30 22.57 5.63
CA LYS A 100 1.22 21.38 6.49
C LYS A 100 0.31 20.31 5.91
N VAL A 101 -0.83 20.69 5.34
CA VAL A 101 -1.76 19.77 4.66
C VAL A 101 -1.08 19.13 3.45
N ARG A 102 -0.38 19.91 2.63
CA ARG A 102 0.41 19.37 1.49
C ARG A 102 1.47 18.38 1.96
N LEU A 103 2.17 18.67 3.03
CA LEU A 103 3.18 17.76 3.60
C LEU A 103 2.58 16.43 4.06
N VAL A 104 1.40 16.44 4.72
CA VAL A 104 0.72 15.19 5.08
C VAL A 104 0.40 14.37 3.84
N LYS A 105 -0.15 15.02 2.80
CA LYS A 105 -0.50 14.35 1.55
C LYS A 105 0.71 13.82 0.79
N ALA A 106 1.82 14.55 0.78
CA ALA A 106 3.01 14.20 0.02
C ALA A 106 3.92 13.19 0.74
N MET A 107 3.93 13.16 2.08
CA MET A 107 4.90 12.37 2.84
C MET A 107 4.25 11.27 3.68
N VAL A 108 3.04 11.47 4.19
CA VAL A 108 2.39 10.50 5.07
C VAL A 108 1.47 9.57 4.29
N PHE A 109 0.62 10.11 3.43
CA PHE A 109 -0.36 9.32 2.68
C PHE A 109 0.28 8.32 1.72
N PRO A 110 1.34 8.63 0.95
CA PRO A 110 1.97 7.65 0.06
C PRO A 110 2.57 6.45 0.80
N VAL A 111 3.06 6.65 2.01
CA VAL A 111 3.56 5.54 2.85
C VAL A 111 2.43 4.59 3.26
N VAL A 112 1.25 5.14 3.55
CA VAL A 112 0.07 4.33 3.92
C VAL A 112 -0.54 3.65 2.70
N MET A 113 -0.55 4.34 1.55
CA MET A 113 -1.15 3.83 0.31
C MET A 113 -0.23 2.90 -0.48
N TYR A 114 1.00 2.67 -0.01
CA TYR A 114 1.94 1.78 -0.70
C TYR A 114 1.38 0.36 -0.82
N GLY A 115 1.23 -0.13 -2.04
CA GLY A 115 0.67 -1.45 -2.35
C GLY A 115 -0.86 -1.53 -2.24
N CYS A 116 -1.56 -0.38 -2.09
CA CYS A 116 -3.02 -0.38 -1.89
C CYS A 116 -3.81 -0.85 -3.13
N GLU A 117 -3.21 -0.86 -4.30
CA GLU A 117 -3.78 -1.39 -5.53
C GLU A 117 -4.12 -2.89 -5.43
N SER A 118 -3.38 -3.63 -4.60
CA SER A 118 -3.62 -5.06 -4.35
C SER A 118 -4.62 -5.33 -3.22
N TRP A 119 -5.14 -4.29 -2.54
CA TRP A 119 -5.97 -4.48 -1.36
C TRP A 119 -7.44 -4.74 -1.72
N THR A 120 -7.99 -5.81 -1.16
CA THR A 120 -9.43 -6.05 -1.11
C THR A 120 -9.99 -5.36 0.13
N VAL A 121 -10.36 -4.08 0.00
CA VAL A 121 -10.74 -3.23 1.13
C VAL A 121 -12.17 -3.56 1.59
N LYS A 122 -12.32 -4.04 2.82
CA LYS A 122 -13.60 -4.28 3.48
C LYS A 122 -14.07 -3.02 4.23
N LYS A 123 -15.34 -2.95 4.62
CA LYS A 123 -15.92 -1.80 5.35
C LYS A 123 -15.16 -1.44 6.64
N ASP A 124 -14.63 -2.44 7.33
CA ASP A 124 -13.88 -2.20 8.57
C ASP A 124 -12.50 -1.58 8.31
N GLU A 125 -11.87 -1.91 7.18
CA GLU A 125 -10.65 -1.28 6.73
C GLU A 125 -10.89 0.17 6.31
N CYS A 126 -12.00 0.47 5.60
CA CYS A 126 -12.41 1.85 5.30
C CYS A 126 -12.54 2.68 6.59
N ARG A 127 -13.20 2.14 7.60
CA ARG A 127 -13.32 2.84 8.91
C ARG A 127 -11.97 3.10 9.58
N ARG A 128 -11.01 2.17 9.43
CA ARG A 128 -9.64 2.34 9.98
C ARG A 128 -8.85 3.41 9.24
N THR A 129 -8.97 3.44 7.91
CA THR A 129 -8.33 4.46 7.07
C THR A 129 -8.93 5.84 7.33
N ASP A 130 -10.24 5.96 7.47
CA ASP A 130 -10.92 7.20 7.86
C ASP A 130 -10.48 7.67 9.25
N ALA A 131 -10.43 6.76 10.21
CA ALA A 131 -9.96 7.08 11.57
C ALA A 131 -8.51 7.56 11.56
N PHE A 132 -7.66 7.01 10.71
CA PHE A 132 -6.28 7.45 10.52
C PHE A 132 -6.23 8.85 9.91
N GLU A 133 -7.01 9.12 8.86
CA GLU A 133 -7.10 10.45 8.25
C GLU A 133 -7.52 11.49 9.27
N GLN A 134 -8.60 11.22 10.02
CA GLN A 134 -9.07 12.09 11.09
C GLN A 134 -8.03 12.31 12.20
N TRP A 135 -7.27 11.26 12.55
CA TRP A 135 -6.17 11.37 13.50
C TRP A 135 -5.08 12.32 12.98
N CYS A 136 -4.71 12.22 11.70
CA CYS A 136 -3.74 13.12 11.08
C CYS A 136 -4.18 14.58 11.17
N TRP A 137 -5.44 14.87 10.82
CA TRP A 137 -5.99 16.22 10.80
C TRP A 137 -6.17 16.80 12.19
N ARG A 138 -6.70 16.02 13.14
CA ARG A 138 -6.81 16.44 14.55
C ARG A 138 -5.45 16.81 15.14
N ARG A 139 -4.45 15.98 14.91
CA ARG A 139 -3.09 16.24 15.40
C ARG A 139 -2.46 17.47 14.74
N LEU A 140 -2.75 17.72 13.48
CA LEU A 140 -2.28 18.89 12.74
C LEU A 140 -2.90 20.18 13.30
N LEU A 141 -4.20 20.17 13.60
CA LEU A 141 -4.92 21.28 14.22
C LEU A 141 -4.73 21.37 15.75
N ARG A 142 -3.97 20.45 16.36
CA ARG A 142 -3.78 20.32 17.81
C ARG A 142 -5.09 20.16 18.58
N VAL A 143 -6.08 19.51 17.98
CA VAL A 143 -7.36 19.20 18.60
C VAL A 143 -7.24 17.86 19.33
N PRO A 144 -7.36 17.82 20.67
CA PRO A 144 -7.32 16.56 21.40
C PRO A 144 -8.51 15.68 21.03
N SER A 145 -8.33 14.35 21.15
CA SER A 145 -9.39 13.38 20.86
C SER A 145 -10.61 13.54 21.76
N THR A 146 -10.42 14.08 22.96
CA THR A 146 -11.48 14.37 23.94
C THR A 146 -12.30 15.62 23.63
N ALA A 147 -11.82 16.48 22.71
CA ALA A 147 -12.58 17.67 22.31
C ALA A 147 -13.85 17.25 21.55
N ARG A 148 -14.99 17.84 21.96
CA ARG A 148 -16.30 17.63 21.33
C ARG A 148 -16.43 18.33 19.97
N ARG A 149 -15.40 18.19 19.13
CA ARG A 149 -15.36 18.77 17.80
C ARG A 149 -15.65 17.71 16.76
N SER A 150 -16.65 17.94 15.89
CA SER A 150 -17.04 16.95 14.87
C SER A 150 -15.96 16.80 13.78
N ASN A 151 -15.88 15.61 13.20
CA ASN A 151 -14.96 15.33 12.08
C ASN A 151 -15.25 16.22 10.86
N LEU A 152 -16.52 16.52 10.59
CA LEU A 152 -16.93 17.44 9.52
C LEU A 152 -16.40 18.86 9.75
N SER A 153 -16.41 19.36 10.99
CA SER A 153 -15.84 20.66 11.33
C SER A 153 -14.33 20.71 11.07
N ILE A 154 -13.63 19.62 11.37
CA ILE A 154 -12.18 19.47 11.12
C ILE A 154 -11.89 19.45 9.62
N LEU A 155 -12.63 18.67 8.86
CA LEU A 155 -12.47 18.59 7.40
C LEU A 155 -12.75 19.92 6.70
N LYS A 156 -13.77 20.66 7.15
CA LYS A 156 -14.06 22.01 6.62
C LYS A 156 -12.89 22.98 6.83
N GLU A 157 -12.24 22.93 8.00
CA GLU A 157 -11.10 23.80 8.29
C GLU A 157 -9.85 23.41 7.52
N ILE A 158 -9.60 22.12 7.39
CA ILE A 158 -8.45 21.58 6.62
C ILE A 158 -8.65 21.79 5.12
N SER A 159 -9.90 21.66 4.64
CA SER A 159 -10.26 21.71 3.21
C SER A 159 -9.28 20.89 2.35
N PRO A 160 -9.14 19.56 2.59
CA PRO A 160 -8.07 18.78 1.98
C PRO A 160 -8.22 18.61 0.46
N GLY A 161 -9.31 19.05 -0.13
CA GLY A 161 -9.64 18.91 -1.56
C GLY A 161 -10.05 17.49 -1.93
N CYS A 162 -9.34 16.46 -1.47
CA CYS A 162 -9.65 15.06 -1.69
C CYS A 162 -9.47 14.28 -0.38
N SER A 163 -10.38 13.35 -0.08
CA SER A 163 -10.27 12.45 1.06
C SER A 163 -9.18 11.40 0.83
N PHE A 164 -8.68 10.81 1.91
CA PHE A 164 -7.73 9.71 1.83
C PHE A 164 -8.30 8.51 1.06
N GLU A 165 -9.56 8.15 1.33
CA GLU A 165 -10.29 7.11 0.60
C GLU A 165 -10.39 7.43 -0.90
N GLY A 166 -10.70 8.67 -1.26
CA GLY A 166 -10.76 9.11 -2.67
C GLY A 166 -9.40 9.01 -3.37
N LEU A 167 -8.29 9.22 -2.65
CA LEU A 167 -6.94 9.01 -3.19
C LEU A 167 -6.63 7.52 -3.38
N MET A 168 -6.99 6.66 -2.42
CA MET A 168 -6.82 5.21 -2.53
C MET A 168 -7.62 4.63 -3.71
N LEU A 169 -8.87 5.06 -3.88
CA LEU A 169 -9.69 4.64 -5.01
C LEU A 169 -9.06 5.03 -6.35
N LYS A 170 -8.59 6.27 -6.48
CA LYS A 170 -7.89 6.72 -7.69
C LYS A 170 -6.64 5.88 -7.98
N MET A 171 -5.86 5.50 -6.98
CA MET A 171 -4.67 4.65 -7.18
C MET A 171 -5.04 3.23 -7.59
N ARG A 172 -6.12 2.68 -7.02
CA ARG A 172 -6.60 1.34 -7.35
C ARG A 172 -7.19 1.27 -8.75
N ASP A 173 -7.90 2.33 -9.15
CA ASP A 173 -8.52 2.43 -10.48
C ASP A 173 -7.52 2.86 -11.57
N TRP A 174 -6.26 3.15 -11.19
CA TRP A 174 -5.15 3.38 -12.11
C TRP A 174 -4.67 2.04 -12.65
N ASP A 175 -5.40 1.53 -13.63
CA ASP A 175 -4.97 0.36 -14.39
C ASP A 175 -3.92 0.81 -15.43
N TRP A 176 -2.72 0.25 -15.34
CA TRP A 176 -1.62 0.48 -16.29
C TRP A 176 -2.00 0.11 -17.74
N GLY A 177 -3.18 -0.48 -17.95
CA GLY A 177 -3.75 -0.83 -19.25
C GLY A 177 -4.66 0.23 -19.88
N GLN A 178 -4.92 1.38 -19.22
CA GLN A 178 -5.77 2.45 -19.74
C GLN A 178 -4.99 3.64 -20.37
N GLU A 179 -3.80 3.41 -20.89
CA GLU A 179 -3.04 4.43 -21.64
C GLU A 179 -3.74 4.93 -22.92
N GLU A 180 -4.87 4.36 -23.32
CA GLU A 180 -5.57 4.75 -24.57
C GLU A 180 -6.79 5.65 -24.39
N LYS A 181 -7.14 6.11 -23.19
CA LYS A 181 -8.25 7.08 -23.02
C LYS A 181 -7.80 8.33 -22.27
N GLY A 182 -7.12 9.20 -23.02
CA GLY A 182 -7.26 10.65 -22.93
C GLY A 182 -7.09 11.29 -21.56
N MET A 183 -5.96 11.10 -20.87
CA MET A 183 -5.48 12.13 -19.95
C MET A 183 -4.81 13.21 -20.78
N THR A 184 -5.40 14.40 -20.80
CA THR A 184 -4.78 15.57 -21.43
C THR A 184 -3.53 15.96 -20.65
N GLU A 185 -2.50 16.46 -21.35
CA GLU A 185 -1.21 16.91 -20.78
C GLU A 185 -1.38 17.90 -19.62
N ASP A 186 -2.50 18.62 -19.54
CA ASP A 186 -2.85 19.57 -18.48
C ASP A 186 -3.15 18.89 -17.12
N GLU A 187 -3.62 17.64 -17.08
CA GLU A 187 -3.86 16.93 -15.82
C GLU A 187 -2.57 16.39 -15.19
N MET A 188 -1.56 16.09 -16.01
CA MET A 188 -0.23 15.67 -15.52
C MET A 188 0.60 16.84 -15.01
N ALA A 189 0.44 18.04 -15.55
CA ALA A 189 1.17 19.24 -15.10
C ALA A 189 0.80 19.67 -13.67
N GLY A 190 -0.38 19.29 -13.17
CA GLY A 190 -0.81 19.57 -11.80
C GLY A 190 -0.04 18.82 -10.70
N TRP A 191 0.82 17.85 -11.06
CA TRP A 191 1.63 17.06 -10.10
C TRP A 191 3.08 17.56 -9.95
N HIS A 192 3.52 18.49 -10.83
CA HIS A 192 4.88 19.03 -10.89
C HIS A 192 5.02 20.49 -10.45
N HIS A 193 3.94 21.11 -9.92
CA HIS A 193 4.00 22.48 -9.39
C HIS A 193 3.59 22.59 -7.94
#